data_f021448a435e7e74b959360f817db957
#
_entry.id   f021448a435e7e74b959360f817db957
#
_cell.length_a   1.000
_cell.length_b   1.000
_cell.length_c   1.000
_cell.angle_alpha   90.00
_cell.angle_beta   90.00
_cell.angle_gamma   90.00
#
_symmetry.space_group_name_H-M   'P 1'
#
loop_
_entity.id
_entity.type
_entity.pdbx_description
1 polymer ?
#
loop_
_entity_poly.entity_id
_entity_poly.type
_entity_poly.pdbx_seq_one_letter_code
_entity_poly.pdbx_strand_id
1 'polypeptide(L)'
;CDLKINPEEIDGIIFVSQTPDYRQPSTAPLLQYKLGLKKDAFAFDINMACSGYVYGLSVAYSFASQLGVDNVLLLVGETMSKTVSNDDKVAFPLFGDAGSASLISKGDFGSSFFSLNSDGSGHDVIKIKYGGYRNPSCEEGLKKKKDDDGNIRSGEQFFMDGMEVFNFGLRVVPKDIKKVIEFAGVDISDIDLIVYHQANKFIMEMLRKKLKI
;
A
#
# COMPACT_ATOMS: atom_id res chain seq x y z
N CYS A 1 -13.84 13.29 -8.60
CA CYS A 1 -15.18 12.70 -8.62
C CYS A 1 -15.84 13.02 -7.29
N ASP A 2 -16.81 13.92 -7.27
CA ASP A 2 -17.50 14.30 -6.02
C ASP A 2 -18.59 13.27 -5.72
N LEU A 3 -18.18 12.16 -5.09
CA LEU A 3 -19.15 11.26 -4.48
C LEU A 3 -19.81 12.03 -3.33
N LYS A 4 -21.02 12.52 -3.54
CA LYS A 4 -21.84 13.14 -2.49
C LYS A 4 -22.40 12.03 -1.62
N ILE A 5 -21.61 11.55 -0.67
CA ILE A 5 -22.08 10.62 0.35
C ILE A 5 -22.23 11.34 1.67
N ASN A 6 -23.31 11.03 2.40
CA ASN A 6 -23.48 11.53 3.74
C ASN A 6 -22.52 10.81 4.69
N PRO A 7 -21.73 11.53 5.51
CA PRO A 7 -20.85 10.91 6.52
C PRO A 7 -21.55 9.92 7.46
N GLU A 8 -22.83 10.14 7.77
CA GLU A 8 -23.64 9.24 8.60
C GLU A 8 -23.93 7.87 7.93
N GLU A 9 -23.74 7.74 6.61
CA GLU A 9 -23.93 6.49 5.88
C GLU A 9 -22.67 5.62 5.86
N ILE A 10 -21.54 6.11 6.38
CA ILE A 10 -20.29 5.38 6.47
C ILE A 10 -20.24 4.54 7.73
N ASP A 11 -20.15 3.21 7.57
CA ASP A 11 -20.10 2.24 8.68
C ASP A 11 -18.69 1.96 9.18
N GLY A 12 -17.69 2.25 8.36
CA GLY A 12 -16.30 2.06 8.76
C GLY A 12 -15.31 2.80 7.88
N ILE A 13 -14.16 3.10 8.48
CA ILE A 13 -13.01 3.70 7.82
C ILE A 13 -11.77 2.84 8.02
N ILE A 14 -11.08 2.54 6.93
CA ILE A 14 -9.80 1.85 6.92
C ILE A 14 -8.78 2.81 6.32
N PHE A 15 -7.69 3.07 7.05
CA PHE A 15 -6.60 3.91 6.56
C PHE A 15 -5.36 3.07 6.31
N VAL A 16 -4.87 3.09 5.08
CA VAL A 16 -3.64 2.40 4.68
C VAL A 16 -2.50 3.39 4.58
N SER A 17 -1.48 3.22 5.42
CA SER A 17 -0.30 4.08 5.41
C SER A 17 0.90 3.43 6.09
N GLN A 18 2.12 3.76 5.62
CA GLN A 18 3.39 3.53 6.32
C GLN A 18 3.89 4.80 7.02
N THR A 19 3.24 5.93 6.78
CA THR A 19 3.58 7.24 7.33
C THR A 19 2.42 7.83 8.14
N PRO A 20 1.96 7.11 9.20
CA PRO A 20 0.85 7.58 10.04
C PRO A 20 1.20 8.90 10.73
N ASP A 21 0.18 9.68 11.11
CA ASP A 21 0.37 10.96 11.81
C ASP A 21 1.18 10.80 13.11
N TYR A 22 0.92 9.72 13.84
CA TYR A 22 1.54 9.41 15.14
C TYR A 22 1.84 7.92 15.25
N ARG A 23 2.77 7.57 16.14
CA ARG A 23 2.95 6.15 16.55
C ARG A 23 1.74 5.63 17.33
N GLN A 24 1.06 6.49 18.05
CA GLN A 24 -0.17 6.31 18.81
C GLN A 24 -0.88 7.65 18.96
N PRO A 25 -2.21 7.72 18.77
CA PRO A 25 -3.11 6.66 18.30
C PRO A 25 -2.94 6.38 16.79
N SER A 26 -3.71 5.39 16.28
CA SER A 26 -3.88 5.18 14.83
C SER A 26 -4.50 6.40 14.17
N THR A 27 -4.24 6.60 12.88
CA THR A 27 -4.72 7.76 12.12
C THR A 27 -6.20 7.66 11.75
N ALA A 28 -6.72 6.45 11.50
CA ALA A 28 -8.13 6.27 11.10
C ALA A 28 -9.15 6.85 12.09
N PRO A 29 -9.03 6.68 13.43
CA PRO A 29 -9.94 7.35 14.38
C PRO A 29 -9.88 8.88 14.34
N LEU A 30 -8.70 9.45 14.04
CA LEU A 30 -8.56 10.90 13.86
C LEU A 30 -9.28 11.35 12.57
N LEU A 31 -9.17 10.57 11.49
CA LEU A 31 -9.85 10.84 10.23
C LEU A 31 -11.37 10.67 10.38
N GLN A 32 -11.84 9.66 11.13
CA GLN A 32 -13.26 9.49 11.47
C GLN A 32 -13.83 10.77 12.09
N TYR A 33 -13.14 11.31 13.09
CA TYR A 33 -13.56 12.56 13.75
C TYR A 33 -13.54 13.76 12.79
N LYS A 34 -12.45 13.93 12.03
CA LYS A 34 -12.30 15.07 11.11
C LYS A 34 -13.30 15.05 9.96
N LEU A 35 -13.71 13.86 9.51
CA LEU A 35 -14.71 13.68 8.45
C LEU A 35 -16.14 13.73 8.98
N GLY A 36 -16.35 13.83 10.29
CA GLY A 36 -17.67 13.88 10.91
C GLY A 36 -18.45 12.56 10.76
N LEU A 37 -17.75 11.41 10.71
CA LEU A 37 -18.41 10.11 10.65
C LEU A 37 -19.10 9.79 11.98
N LYS A 38 -20.11 8.92 11.94
CA LYS A 38 -20.80 8.45 13.13
C LYS A 38 -19.84 7.76 14.11
N LYS A 39 -20.13 7.85 15.42
CA LYS A 39 -19.23 7.35 16.48
C LYS A 39 -19.16 5.83 16.57
N ASP A 40 -20.16 5.13 16.06
CA ASP A 40 -20.22 3.67 15.96
C ASP A 40 -19.60 3.12 14.68
N ALA A 41 -19.11 3.98 13.78
CA ALA A 41 -18.30 3.54 12.66
C ALA A 41 -16.95 2.98 13.15
N PHE A 42 -16.58 1.78 12.70
CA PHE A 42 -15.25 1.23 13.02
C PHE A 42 -14.13 2.01 12.32
N ALA A 43 -12.95 2.08 12.95
CA ALA A 43 -11.82 2.82 12.41
C ALA A 43 -10.49 2.14 12.80
N PHE A 44 -9.65 1.79 11.83
CA PHE A 44 -8.32 1.24 12.07
C PHE A 44 -7.37 1.46 10.88
N ASP A 45 -6.06 1.33 11.16
CA ASP A 45 -5.00 1.49 10.18
C ASP A 45 -4.48 0.12 9.71
N ILE A 46 -4.02 0.07 8.45
CA ILE A 46 -3.29 -1.07 7.86
C ILE A 46 -1.92 -0.57 7.39
N ASN A 47 -0.85 -1.27 7.77
CA ASN A 47 0.49 -1.01 7.29
C ASN A 47 0.97 -2.18 6.42
N MET A 48 0.77 -2.07 5.11
CA MET A 48 1.14 -3.11 4.12
C MET A 48 1.86 -2.54 2.89
N ALA A 49 2.45 -1.37 3.02
CA ALA A 49 3.27 -0.76 1.97
C ALA A 49 2.59 -0.74 0.59
N CYS A 50 3.36 -1.03 -0.47
CA CYS A 50 2.90 -1.02 -1.86
C CYS A 50 1.71 -1.96 -2.15
N SER A 51 1.53 -3.02 -1.37
CA SER A 51 0.39 -3.93 -1.47
C SER A 51 -0.82 -3.47 -0.65
N GLY A 52 -0.68 -2.40 0.12
CA GLY A 52 -1.66 -1.94 1.10
C GLY A 52 -3.03 -1.65 0.53
N TYR A 53 -3.12 -1.10 -0.68
CA TYR A 53 -4.41 -0.86 -1.32
C TYR A 53 -5.19 -2.16 -1.56
N VAL A 54 -4.52 -3.20 -2.10
CA VAL A 54 -5.16 -4.50 -2.36
C VAL A 54 -5.56 -5.20 -1.07
N TYR A 55 -4.70 -5.17 -0.04
CA TYR A 55 -5.05 -5.67 1.28
C TYR A 55 -6.22 -4.89 1.89
N GLY A 56 -6.19 -3.57 1.80
CA GLY A 56 -7.27 -2.69 2.27
C GLY A 56 -8.61 -2.98 1.58
N LEU A 57 -8.59 -3.18 0.26
CA LEU A 57 -9.77 -3.60 -0.51
C LEU A 57 -10.32 -4.94 -0.01
N SER A 58 -9.48 -5.97 0.12
CA SER A 58 -9.90 -7.29 0.59
C SER A 58 -10.54 -7.22 1.98
N VAL A 59 -9.97 -6.43 2.88
CA VAL A 59 -10.52 -6.22 4.22
C VAL A 59 -11.83 -5.44 4.16
N ALA A 60 -11.92 -4.37 3.34
CA ALA A 60 -13.14 -3.59 3.17
C ALA A 60 -14.28 -4.43 2.60
N TYR A 61 -14.01 -5.26 1.59
CA TYR A 61 -14.98 -6.23 1.04
C TYR A 61 -15.45 -7.23 2.10
N SER A 62 -14.53 -7.73 2.93
CA SER A 62 -14.87 -8.65 4.02
C SER A 62 -15.81 -8.01 5.04
N PHE A 63 -15.60 -6.74 5.39
CA PHE A 63 -16.52 -6.01 6.28
C PHE A 63 -17.85 -5.71 5.60
N ALA A 64 -17.86 -5.24 4.35
CA ALA A 64 -19.08 -4.93 3.61
C ALA A 64 -19.96 -6.19 3.33
N SER A 65 -19.39 -7.39 3.45
CA SER A 65 -20.16 -8.65 3.37
C SER A 65 -20.90 -8.98 4.67
N GLN A 66 -20.62 -8.28 5.77
CA GLN A 66 -21.26 -8.52 7.07
C GLN A 66 -22.64 -7.83 7.16
N LEU A 67 -23.51 -8.35 8.03
CA LEU A 67 -24.78 -7.71 8.33
C LEU A 67 -24.57 -6.40 9.08
N GLY A 68 -25.24 -5.35 8.64
CA GLY A 68 -25.16 -4.03 9.27
C GLY A 68 -23.94 -3.20 8.86
N VAL A 69 -23.21 -3.63 7.83
CA VAL A 69 -22.13 -2.86 7.21
C VAL A 69 -22.44 -2.71 5.72
N ASP A 70 -22.80 -1.52 5.29
CA ASP A 70 -23.18 -1.25 3.92
C ASP A 70 -22.12 -0.42 3.18
N ASN A 71 -21.40 0.48 3.89
CA ASN A 71 -20.43 1.39 3.30
C ASN A 71 -19.13 1.45 4.10
N VAL A 72 -18.03 1.08 3.47
CA VAL A 72 -16.67 1.16 4.03
C VAL A 72 -15.85 2.16 3.24
N LEU A 73 -15.30 3.16 3.91
CA LEU A 73 -14.39 4.15 3.33
C LEU A 73 -12.95 3.66 3.47
N LEU A 74 -12.33 3.29 2.35
CA LEU A 74 -10.92 2.96 2.28
C LEU A 74 -10.12 4.20 1.87
N LEU A 75 -9.28 4.69 2.77
CA LEU A 75 -8.34 5.76 2.52
C LEU A 75 -6.93 5.20 2.41
N VAL A 76 -6.17 5.67 1.43
CA VAL A 76 -4.77 5.32 1.26
C VAL A 76 -3.97 6.60 1.11
N GLY A 77 -2.96 6.79 1.94
CA GLY A 77 -2.20 8.03 1.92
C GLY A 77 -0.78 7.86 2.44
N GLU A 78 0.17 8.49 1.76
CA GLU A 78 1.59 8.45 2.13
C GLU A 78 2.24 9.82 2.02
N THR A 79 3.15 10.10 2.95
CA THR A 79 4.07 11.24 2.91
C THR A 79 5.51 10.73 2.82
N MET A 80 5.79 9.94 1.80
CA MET A 80 7.08 9.27 1.60
C MET A 80 8.24 10.26 1.46
N SER A 81 7.99 11.48 0.97
CA SER A 81 8.98 12.56 0.90
C SER A 81 9.67 12.84 2.25
N LYS A 82 8.98 12.57 3.37
CA LYS A 82 9.53 12.76 4.73
C LYS A 82 10.49 11.64 5.16
N THR A 83 10.47 10.51 4.49
CA THR A 83 11.27 9.33 4.85
C THR A 83 12.50 9.16 3.97
N VAL A 84 12.46 9.68 2.75
CA VAL A 84 13.53 9.53 1.76
C VAL A 84 14.61 10.61 1.95
N SER A 85 15.87 10.24 1.77
CA SER A 85 16.97 11.22 1.76
C SER A 85 16.98 12.00 0.44
N ASN A 86 17.10 13.32 0.51
CA ASN A 86 17.28 14.18 -0.68
C ASN A 86 18.60 13.90 -1.41
N ASP A 87 19.57 13.26 -0.72
CA ASP A 87 20.88 12.89 -1.25
C ASP A 87 20.91 11.44 -1.78
N ASP A 88 19.76 10.74 -1.79
CA ASP A 88 19.60 9.41 -2.39
C ASP A 88 19.08 9.54 -3.83
N LYS A 89 19.97 9.34 -4.80
CA LYS A 89 19.69 9.53 -6.23
C LYS A 89 18.77 8.45 -6.81
N VAL A 90 18.61 7.34 -6.11
CA VAL A 90 17.77 6.21 -6.51
C VAL A 90 16.36 6.35 -5.96
N ALA A 91 16.24 6.57 -4.66
CA ALA A 91 14.94 6.62 -3.99
C ALA A 91 14.24 7.98 -4.13
N PHE A 92 14.95 9.08 -4.01
CA PHE A 92 14.37 10.44 -4.03
C PHE A 92 13.50 10.73 -5.27
N PRO A 93 13.91 10.41 -6.51
CA PRO A 93 13.08 10.70 -7.69
C PRO A 93 11.91 9.74 -7.89
N LEU A 94 11.83 8.64 -7.13
CA LEU A 94 10.78 7.62 -7.29
C LEU A 94 9.54 7.89 -6.44
N PHE A 95 9.70 8.57 -5.31
CA PHE A 95 8.64 8.72 -4.32
C PHE A 95 8.11 10.14 -4.26
N GLY A 96 6.78 10.25 -4.23
CA GLY A 96 6.06 11.48 -3.93
C GLY A 96 5.01 11.22 -2.84
N ASP A 97 4.32 12.28 -2.45
CA ASP A 97 3.24 12.24 -1.48
C ASP A 97 1.91 12.22 -2.23
N ALA A 98 1.02 11.34 -1.82
CA ALA A 98 -0.30 11.22 -2.43
C ALA A 98 -1.32 10.65 -1.45
N GLY A 99 -2.61 10.90 -1.74
CA GLY A 99 -3.72 10.30 -1.03
C GLY A 99 -4.86 9.97 -1.98
N SER A 100 -5.59 8.91 -1.68
CA SER A 100 -6.78 8.49 -2.41
C SER A 100 -7.86 7.98 -1.47
N ALA A 101 -9.10 8.01 -1.95
CA ALA A 101 -10.26 7.49 -1.23
C ALA A 101 -11.07 6.59 -2.16
N SER A 102 -11.49 5.44 -1.65
CA SER A 102 -12.39 4.50 -2.32
C SER A 102 -13.56 4.19 -1.39
N LEU A 103 -14.77 4.33 -1.90
CA LEU A 103 -15.96 3.87 -1.21
C LEU A 103 -16.30 2.46 -1.67
N ILE A 104 -16.37 1.55 -0.73
CA ILE A 104 -16.81 0.18 -0.96
C ILE A 104 -18.22 0.05 -0.40
N SER A 105 -19.19 -0.10 -1.28
CA SER A 105 -20.59 -0.23 -0.92
C SER A 105 -21.11 -1.62 -1.23
N LYS A 106 -22.00 -2.11 -0.36
CA LYS A 106 -22.71 -3.35 -0.59
C LYS A 106 -23.62 -3.22 -1.81
N GLY A 107 -23.65 -4.23 -2.66
CA GLY A 107 -24.48 -4.25 -3.87
C GLY A 107 -24.29 -5.53 -4.65
N ASP A 108 -25.09 -5.69 -5.70
CA ASP A 108 -25.02 -6.83 -6.63
C ASP A 108 -24.18 -6.45 -7.85
N PHE A 109 -22.86 -6.35 -7.64
CA PHE A 109 -21.89 -5.95 -8.67
C PHE A 109 -21.01 -7.11 -9.15
N GLY A 110 -21.35 -8.35 -8.79
CA GLY A 110 -20.54 -9.53 -9.06
C GLY A 110 -19.51 -9.85 -7.99
N SER A 111 -18.67 -10.85 -8.27
CA SER A 111 -17.68 -11.36 -7.32
C SER A 111 -16.32 -10.69 -7.50
N SER A 112 -15.61 -10.47 -6.41
CA SER A 112 -14.22 -10.02 -6.41
C SER A 112 -13.32 -11.13 -5.87
N PHE A 113 -12.17 -11.34 -6.51
CA PHE A 113 -11.21 -12.38 -6.17
C PHE A 113 -9.89 -11.74 -5.74
N PHE A 114 -9.30 -12.26 -4.66
CA PHE A 114 -8.05 -11.74 -4.10
C PHE A 114 -7.02 -12.86 -3.94
N SER A 115 -5.76 -12.57 -4.28
CA SER A 115 -4.61 -13.39 -3.93
C SER A 115 -3.69 -12.56 -3.04
N LEU A 116 -3.61 -12.92 -1.77
CA LEU A 116 -2.81 -12.21 -0.76
C LEU A 116 -1.69 -13.13 -0.28
N ASN A 117 -0.45 -12.72 -0.51
CA ASN A 117 0.72 -13.52 -0.17
C ASN A 117 1.80 -12.65 0.48
N SER A 118 2.70 -13.29 1.23
CA SER A 118 3.85 -12.62 1.85
C SER A 118 5.09 -13.50 1.75
N ASP A 119 6.23 -12.88 1.44
CA ASP A 119 7.53 -13.52 1.47
C ASP A 119 8.46 -12.73 2.41
N GLY A 120 8.55 -13.18 3.65
CA GLY A 120 9.37 -12.54 4.69
C GLY A 120 10.87 -12.71 4.51
N SER A 121 11.33 -13.54 3.57
CA SER A 121 12.76 -13.73 3.32
C SER A 121 13.45 -12.46 2.81
N GLY A 122 12.69 -11.57 2.17
CA GLY A 122 13.16 -10.26 1.68
C GLY A 122 13.02 -9.09 2.66
N HIS A 123 12.86 -9.34 3.97
CA HIS A 123 12.57 -8.30 4.97
C HIS A 123 13.62 -7.19 5.09
N ASP A 124 14.83 -7.40 4.57
CA ASP A 124 15.93 -6.44 4.57
C ASP A 124 16.03 -5.61 3.28
N VAL A 125 15.28 -5.99 2.23
CA VAL A 125 15.38 -5.38 0.89
C VAL A 125 14.81 -3.96 0.85
N ILE A 126 13.75 -3.72 1.60
CA ILE A 126 13.16 -2.38 1.76
C ILE A 126 12.90 -2.15 3.25
N LYS A 127 13.52 -1.12 3.83
CA LYS A 127 13.29 -0.78 5.23
C LYS A 127 13.80 0.59 5.66
N ILE A 128 13.29 1.07 6.78
CA ILE A 128 13.90 2.10 7.62
C ILE A 128 14.42 1.39 8.87
N LYS A 129 15.73 1.37 9.05
CA LYS A 129 16.39 0.52 10.07
C LYS A 129 16.21 1.03 11.50
N TYR A 130 16.26 2.36 11.69
CA TYR A 130 16.18 3.01 12.99
C TYR A 130 14.91 3.86 13.12
N GLY A 131 14.62 4.33 14.32
CA GLY A 131 13.44 5.14 14.62
C GLY A 131 12.19 4.32 15.01
N GLY A 132 12.25 2.98 14.88
CA GLY A 132 11.22 2.05 15.35
C GLY A 132 11.49 1.53 16.76
N TYR A 133 10.68 0.58 17.23
CA TYR A 133 10.81 0.01 18.58
C TYR A 133 11.97 -0.97 18.73
N ARG A 134 12.33 -1.72 17.67
CA ARG A 134 13.46 -2.65 17.68
C ARG A 134 14.79 -1.90 17.74
N ASN A 135 14.92 -0.86 16.95
CA ASN A 135 16.08 0.01 16.88
C ASN A 135 15.59 1.45 17.09
N PRO A 136 15.47 1.93 18.33
CA PRO A 136 15.05 3.30 18.60
C PRO A 136 15.96 4.34 17.94
N SER A 137 15.48 5.57 17.84
CA SER A 137 16.28 6.70 17.40
C SER A 137 17.52 6.84 18.27
N CYS A 138 18.68 6.97 17.64
CA CYS A 138 19.95 7.10 18.33
C CYS A 138 20.95 7.86 17.44
N GLU A 139 22.05 8.32 18.04
CA GLU A 139 23.10 9.08 17.34
C GLU A 139 23.66 8.33 16.12
N GLU A 140 23.87 7.02 16.23
CA GLU A 140 24.34 6.19 15.14
C GLU A 140 23.30 6.08 14.01
N GLY A 141 22.02 5.97 14.34
CA GLY A 141 20.90 5.95 13.39
C GLY A 141 20.76 7.25 12.60
N LEU A 142 21.10 8.38 13.19
CA LEU A 142 21.03 9.71 12.57
C LEU A 142 22.24 10.03 11.69
N LYS A 143 23.38 9.34 11.85
CA LYS A 143 24.58 9.57 11.05
C LYS A 143 24.32 9.25 9.58
N LYS A 144 24.51 10.24 8.72
CA LYS A 144 24.50 10.04 7.26
C LYS A 144 25.73 9.28 6.82
N LYS A 145 25.52 8.26 5.99
CA LYS A 145 26.58 7.43 5.39
C LYS A 145 26.41 7.40 3.88
N LYS A 146 27.54 7.43 3.19
CA LYS A 146 27.60 7.25 1.75
C LYS A 146 27.74 5.76 1.44
N ASP A 147 26.91 5.23 0.54
CA ASP A 147 27.05 3.86 0.03
C ASP A 147 27.98 3.81 -1.18
N ASP A 148 28.24 2.59 -1.70
CA ASP A 148 29.14 2.35 -2.83
C ASP A 148 28.64 2.99 -4.14
N ASP A 149 27.32 3.18 -4.29
CA ASP A 149 26.68 3.82 -5.43
C ASP A 149 26.65 5.36 -5.29
N GLY A 150 27.12 5.89 -4.18
CA GLY A 150 27.21 7.31 -3.92
C GLY A 150 25.97 7.96 -3.35
N ASN A 151 24.97 7.17 -2.94
CA ASN A 151 23.79 7.67 -2.24
C ASN A 151 24.14 7.96 -0.77
N ILE A 152 23.57 9.03 -0.23
CA ILE A 152 23.84 9.44 1.16
C ILE A 152 22.52 9.41 1.92
N ARG A 153 22.47 8.60 3.00
CA ARG A 153 21.30 8.48 3.87
C ARG A 153 21.69 8.09 5.30
N SER A 154 20.82 8.41 6.22
CA SER A 154 20.92 7.93 7.61
C SER A 154 20.19 6.59 7.75
N GLY A 155 20.37 5.93 8.88
CA GLY A 155 19.63 4.72 9.20
C GLY A 155 18.15 4.94 9.55
N GLU A 156 17.73 6.19 9.75
CA GLU A 156 16.33 6.61 9.94
C GLU A 156 15.65 7.02 8.62
N GLN A 157 16.36 6.90 7.51
CA GLN A 157 15.83 7.16 6.18
C GLN A 157 15.60 5.86 5.41
N PHE A 158 14.71 5.95 4.45
CA PHE A 158 14.29 4.85 3.59
C PHE A 158 15.49 4.26 2.82
N PHE A 159 15.58 2.94 2.86
CA PHE A 159 16.52 2.13 2.07
C PHE A 159 15.77 1.17 1.17
N MET A 160 16.21 1.03 -0.07
CA MET A 160 15.71 0.04 -1.02
C MET A 160 16.85 -0.52 -1.86
N ASP A 161 16.96 -1.85 -1.90
CA ASP A 161 17.73 -2.56 -2.92
C ASP A 161 16.87 -2.72 -4.18
N GLY A 162 17.07 -1.82 -5.14
CA GLY A 162 16.25 -1.78 -6.36
C GLY A 162 16.40 -3.03 -7.22
N MET A 163 17.56 -3.71 -7.21
CA MET A 163 17.78 -4.92 -8.00
C MET A 163 17.02 -6.10 -7.41
N GLU A 164 17.07 -6.27 -6.10
CA GLU A 164 16.33 -7.32 -5.41
C GLU A 164 14.82 -7.13 -5.54
N VAL A 165 14.32 -5.88 -5.44
CA VAL A 165 12.90 -5.54 -5.70
C VAL A 165 12.50 -5.91 -7.12
N PHE A 166 13.33 -5.57 -8.11
CA PHE A 166 13.08 -5.88 -9.51
C PHE A 166 13.01 -7.40 -9.75
N ASN A 167 14.00 -8.14 -9.25
CA ASN A 167 14.06 -9.60 -9.37
C ASN A 167 12.85 -10.27 -8.72
N PHE A 168 12.48 -9.81 -7.51
CA PHE A 168 11.29 -10.28 -6.81
C PHE A 168 10.03 -10.05 -7.65
N GLY A 169 9.81 -8.84 -8.15
CA GLY A 169 8.64 -8.49 -8.95
C GLY A 169 8.50 -9.37 -10.19
N LEU A 170 9.57 -9.56 -10.96
CA LEU A 170 9.54 -10.41 -12.15
C LEU A 170 9.37 -11.91 -11.85
N ARG A 171 9.78 -12.36 -10.68
CA ARG A 171 9.64 -13.75 -10.25
C ARG A 171 8.24 -14.08 -9.75
N VAL A 172 7.64 -13.17 -8.98
CA VAL A 172 6.43 -13.42 -8.19
C VAL A 172 5.16 -12.95 -8.90
N VAL A 173 5.13 -11.70 -9.40
CA VAL A 173 3.91 -11.07 -9.91
C VAL A 173 3.25 -11.85 -11.06
N PRO A 174 3.97 -12.35 -12.09
CA PRO A 174 3.32 -13.10 -13.16
C PRO A 174 2.69 -14.43 -12.69
N LYS A 175 3.28 -15.04 -11.67
CA LYS A 175 2.74 -16.29 -11.10
C LYS A 175 1.46 -16.01 -10.30
N ASP A 176 1.46 -14.94 -9.55
CA ASP A 176 0.32 -14.55 -8.71
C ASP A 176 -0.88 -14.09 -9.56
N ILE A 177 -0.64 -13.31 -10.62
CA ILE A 177 -1.68 -12.94 -11.58
C ILE A 177 -2.32 -14.19 -12.20
N LYS A 178 -1.54 -15.17 -12.65
CA LYS A 178 -2.07 -16.41 -13.18
C LYS A 178 -2.91 -17.16 -12.15
N LYS A 179 -2.44 -17.23 -10.91
CA LYS A 179 -3.14 -17.91 -9.82
C LYS A 179 -4.48 -17.26 -9.50
N VAL A 180 -4.58 -15.93 -9.47
CA VAL A 180 -5.85 -15.25 -9.17
C VAL A 180 -6.84 -15.39 -10.34
N ILE A 181 -6.37 -15.36 -11.58
CA ILE A 181 -7.19 -15.59 -12.79
C ILE A 181 -7.75 -17.02 -12.79
N GLU A 182 -6.90 -18.02 -12.53
CA GLU A 182 -7.30 -19.42 -12.40
C GLU A 182 -8.31 -19.61 -11.26
N PHE A 183 -8.09 -18.98 -10.11
CA PHE A 183 -9.01 -19.01 -8.97
C PHE A 183 -10.36 -18.36 -9.30
N ALA A 184 -10.36 -17.31 -10.10
CA ALA A 184 -11.59 -16.65 -10.57
C ALA A 184 -12.33 -17.46 -11.65
N GLY A 185 -11.69 -18.47 -12.26
CA GLY A 185 -12.29 -19.28 -13.30
C GLY A 185 -12.49 -18.55 -14.64
N VAL A 186 -11.66 -17.54 -14.92
CA VAL A 186 -11.71 -16.74 -16.16
C VAL A 186 -10.44 -16.91 -16.98
N ASP A 187 -10.45 -16.56 -18.27
CA ASP A 187 -9.24 -16.49 -19.09
C ASP A 187 -8.64 -15.08 -19.03
N ILE A 188 -7.35 -14.96 -19.28
CA ILE A 188 -6.67 -13.65 -19.32
C ILE A 188 -7.22 -12.76 -20.44
N SER A 189 -7.75 -13.35 -21.52
CA SER A 189 -8.41 -12.64 -22.61
C SER A 189 -9.76 -12.03 -22.23
N ASP A 190 -10.36 -12.45 -21.11
CA ASP A 190 -11.60 -11.89 -20.58
C ASP A 190 -11.36 -10.65 -19.70
N ILE A 191 -10.09 -10.29 -19.48
CA ILE A 191 -9.70 -9.14 -18.67
C ILE A 191 -9.58 -7.90 -19.55
N ASP A 192 -10.48 -6.96 -19.40
CA ASP A 192 -10.49 -5.70 -20.15
C ASP A 192 -9.36 -4.76 -19.75
N LEU A 193 -8.95 -4.75 -18.47
CA LEU A 193 -7.95 -3.82 -17.96
C LEU A 193 -7.13 -4.43 -16.83
N ILE A 194 -5.82 -4.26 -16.92
CA ILE A 194 -4.88 -4.60 -15.84
C ILE A 194 -4.20 -3.32 -15.35
N VAL A 195 -4.38 -3.01 -14.07
CA VAL A 195 -3.72 -1.88 -13.40
C VAL A 195 -2.60 -2.40 -12.51
N TYR A 196 -1.36 -2.22 -12.95
CA TYR A 196 -0.19 -2.61 -12.17
C TYR A 196 0.12 -1.60 -11.06
N HIS A 197 0.82 -2.04 -10.03
CA HIS A 197 1.58 -1.13 -9.18
C HIS A 197 2.59 -0.35 -10.03
N GLN A 198 2.54 0.98 -9.99
CA GLN A 198 3.33 1.86 -10.84
C GLN A 198 4.73 2.14 -10.25
N ALA A 199 5.53 1.10 -10.03
CA ALA A 199 6.89 1.23 -9.52
C ALA A 199 7.78 2.06 -10.45
N ASN A 200 7.87 1.65 -11.72
CA ASN A 200 8.45 2.40 -12.83
C ASN A 200 8.04 1.77 -14.16
N LYS A 201 8.18 2.54 -15.24
CA LYS A 201 7.79 2.12 -16.60
C LYS A 201 8.48 0.83 -17.05
N PHE A 202 9.76 0.67 -16.73
CA PHE A 202 10.54 -0.49 -17.17
C PHE A 202 10.02 -1.81 -16.57
N ILE A 203 9.75 -1.83 -15.26
CA ILE A 203 9.17 -3.02 -14.59
C ILE A 203 7.81 -3.36 -15.20
N MET A 204 6.94 -2.36 -15.41
CA MET A 204 5.60 -2.59 -15.99
C MET A 204 5.69 -3.18 -17.40
N GLU A 205 6.58 -2.67 -18.26
CA GLU A 205 6.81 -3.21 -19.60
C GLU A 205 7.34 -4.65 -19.58
N MET A 206 8.24 -4.96 -18.65
CA MET A 206 8.76 -6.32 -18.49
C MET A 206 7.70 -7.30 -18.02
N LEU A 207 6.83 -6.89 -17.08
CA LEU A 207 5.69 -7.69 -16.63
C LEU A 207 4.70 -7.94 -17.75
N ARG A 208 4.35 -6.91 -18.51
CA ARG A 208 3.47 -7.01 -19.68
C ARG A 208 4.00 -8.03 -20.70
N LYS A 209 5.27 -7.91 -21.07
CA LYS A 209 5.92 -8.87 -21.99
C LYS A 209 5.89 -10.30 -21.45
N LYS A 210 6.13 -10.48 -20.16
CA LYS A 210 6.16 -11.80 -19.51
C LYS A 210 4.78 -12.45 -19.42
N LEU A 211 3.74 -11.64 -19.29
CA LEU A 211 2.33 -12.08 -19.32
C LEU A 211 1.78 -12.23 -20.73
N LYS A 212 2.48 -11.71 -21.74
CA LYS A 212 2.06 -11.70 -23.16
C LYS A 212 0.76 -10.92 -23.42
N ILE A 213 0.62 -9.79 -22.76
CA ILE A 213 -0.53 -8.87 -22.89
C ILE A 213 -0.09 -7.47 -23.31
#